data_5c737410fa30e4a58196e1d89c34e7d5
#
_entry.id   5c737410fa30e4a58196e1d89c34e7d5
#
_cell.length_a   1.000
_cell.length_b   1.000
_cell.length_c   1.000
_cell.angle_alpha   90.00
_cell.angle_beta   90.00
_cell.angle_gamma   90.00
#
_symmetry.space_group_name_H-M   'P 1'
#
loop_
_entity.id
_entity.type
_entity.pdbx_description
1 polymer ?
#
loop_
_entity_poly.entity_id
_entity_poly.type
_entity_poly.pdbx_seq_one_letter_code
_entity_poly.pdbx_strand_id
1 'polypeptide(L)'
;KMPGLHPECEFLFTSESVNEGHPDKLADQVSDAVVDACFAQDPKSRVACETCTGTGFVMVFGEITTNAKVDYEAVVRDAIKEIGFDAVEKGLDYKTCEVLNKLHGQSVEIGEAVAKAETKPEDVGAGDQGHMFGYATDETEEMMPLTHSLATGLGYKLTQVRKDGTLPLLRPDGKTQVTIEYKKNADGSMCPLRVHTIVISTQHDPTYTQEQLAADLKEKVIKAVVPAKYLDDKTIYHMNPSGLFTIGGPEGDGGLTGRKIIIDTY
;
A
#
# COMPACT_ATOMS: atom_id res chain seq x y z
N LYS A 1 22.36 -7.54 33.91
CA LYS A 1 21.57 -8.65 33.32
C LYS A 1 20.19 -8.11 33.08
N MET A 2 19.78 -8.01 31.84
CA MET A 2 18.35 -7.84 31.52
C MET A 2 17.59 -9.00 32.18
N PRO A 3 16.40 -8.78 32.77
CA PRO A 3 15.59 -9.86 33.27
C PRO A 3 15.37 -10.83 32.10
N GLY A 4 15.75 -12.10 32.31
CA GLY A 4 15.73 -13.09 31.24
C GLY A 4 14.31 -13.23 30.68
N LEU A 5 14.16 -12.97 29.41
CA LEU A 5 13.03 -13.49 28.64
C LEU A 5 12.99 -15.00 28.95
N HIS A 6 11.86 -15.50 29.40
CA HIS A 6 11.66 -16.94 29.52
C HIS A 6 12.08 -17.60 28.22
N PRO A 7 12.85 -18.68 28.23
CA PRO A 7 13.38 -19.31 27.02
C PRO A 7 12.26 -19.74 26.02
N GLU A 8 11.06 -19.97 26.55
CA GLU A 8 9.84 -20.23 25.73
C GLU A 8 8.75 -19.30 26.23
N CYS A 9 8.12 -18.59 25.28
CA CYS A 9 6.97 -17.75 25.59
C CYS A 9 6.03 -17.67 24.39
N GLU A 10 4.75 -17.50 24.66
CA GLU A 10 3.74 -17.13 23.68
C GLU A 10 3.55 -15.62 23.70
N PHE A 11 3.36 -15.02 22.52
CA PHE A 11 3.17 -13.58 22.36
C PHE A 11 2.33 -13.28 21.13
N LEU A 12 1.76 -12.09 21.08
CA LEU A 12 1.02 -11.60 19.93
C LEU A 12 1.90 -10.66 19.10
N PHE A 13 1.85 -10.81 17.79
CA PHE A 13 2.46 -9.91 16.84
C PHE A 13 1.48 -9.52 15.74
N THR A 14 1.56 -8.28 15.25
CA THR A 14 0.56 -7.70 14.35
C THR A 14 1.25 -7.02 13.18
N SER A 15 0.69 -7.22 11.99
CA SER A 15 0.99 -6.42 10.80
C SER A 15 -0.29 -5.84 10.20
N GLU A 16 -0.15 -4.72 9.54
CA GLU A 16 -1.24 -4.06 8.82
C GLU A 16 -0.89 -3.85 7.35
N SER A 17 -1.91 -3.65 6.53
CA SER A 17 -1.78 -3.23 5.15
C SER A 17 -2.91 -2.27 4.77
N VAL A 18 -2.77 -1.59 3.65
CA VAL A 18 -3.79 -0.73 3.08
C VAL A 18 -4.07 -1.11 1.63
N ASN A 19 -5.28 -0.79 1.16
CA ASN A 19 -5.68 -1.03 -0.22
C ASN A 19 -5.11 0.04 -1.15
N GLU A 20 -5.19 -0.23 -2.45
CA GLU A 20 -4.76 0.69 -3.51
C GLU A 20 -5.45 2.06 -3.46
N GLY A 21 -6.69 2.15 -2.94
CA GLY A 21 -7.45 3.40 -2.79
C GLY A 21 -7.19 4.16 -1.49
N HIS A 22 -6.29 3.69 -0.63
CA HIS A 22 -5.86 4.49 0.50
C HIS A 22 -5.14 5.76 -0.01
N PRO A 23 -5.39 6.96 0.53
CA PRO A 23 -4.83 8.22 0.00
C PRO A 23 -3.32 8.22 -0.17
N ASP A 24 -2.56 7.70 0.81
CA ASP A 24 -1.11 7.60 0.69
C ASP A 24 -0.70 6.61 -0.43
N LYS A 25 -1.39 5.47 -0.57
CA LYS A 25 -1.09 4.50 -1.63
C LYS A 25 -1.55 4.98 -3.01
N LEU A 26 -2.60 5.78 -3.09
CA LEU A 26 -2.95 6.50 -4.31
C LEU A 26 -1.80 7.42 -4.72
N ALA A 27 -1.24 8.18 -3.77
CA ALA A 27 -0.11 9.07 -4.04
C ALA A 27 1.12 8.29 -4.55
N ASP A 28 1.46 7.17 -3.93
CA ASP A 28 2.56 6.30 -4.36
C ASP A 28 2.33 5.77 -5.79
N GLN A 29 1.14 5.24 -6.08
CA GLN A 29 0.81 4.71 -7.41
C GLN A 29 0.82 5.78 -8.51
N VAL A 30 0.42 7.00 -8.20
CA VAL A 30 0.52 8.12 -9.14
C VAL A 30 1.98 8.46 -9.44
N SER A 31 2.83 8.52 -8.42
CA SER A 31 4.27 8.73 -8.62
C SER A 31 4.92 7.60 -9.41
N ASP A 32 4.58 6.36 -9.14
CA ASP A 32 5.04 5.18 -9.88
C ASP A 32 4.61 5.24 -11.35
N ALA A 33 3.36 5.61 -11.63
CA ALA A 33 2.87 5.76 -13.00
C ALA A 33 3.64 6.83 -13.78
N VAL A 34 4.05 7.91 -13.13
CA VAL A 34 4.91 8.94 -13.75
C VAL A 34 6.29 8.39 -14.07
N VAL A 35 6.90 7.61 -13.15
CA VAL A 35 8.18 6.93 -13.36
C VAL A 35 8.09 5.99 -14.55
N ASP A 36 7.07 5.14 -14.59
CA ASP A 36 6.85 4.16 -15.65
C ASP A 36 6.66 4.84 -17.01
N ALA A 37 5.88 5.91 -17.08
CA ALA A 37 5.65 6.68 -18.31
C ALA A 37 6.94 7.33 -18.84
N CYS A 38 7.83 7.77 -17.96
CA CYS A 38 9.15 8.29 -18.35
C CYS A 38 10.05 7.16 -18.87
N PHE A 39 10.19 6.07 -18.13
CA PHE A 39 11.09 4.97 -18.49
C PHE A 39 10.64 4.20 -19.72
N ALA A 40 9.34 4.14 -20.01
CA ALA A 40 8.83 3.54 -21.24
C ALA A 40 9.37 4.20 -22.51
N GLN A 41 9.72 5.49 -22.45
CA GLN A 41 10.22 6.27 -23.58
C GLN A 41 11.71 6.60 -23.48
N ASP A 42 12.23 6.78 -22.28
CA ASP A 42 13.64 7.10 -22.00
C ASP A 42 14.14 6.34 -20.77
N PRO A 43 14.80 5.17 -20.95
CA PRO A 43 15.34 4.39 -19.84
C PRO A 43 16.44 5.10 -19.02
N LYS A 44 16.92 6.25 -19.48
CA LYS A 44 17.89 7.07 -18.77
C LYS A 44 17.26 8.22 -17.99
N SER A 45 15.94 8.28 -17.91
CA SER A 45 15.23 9.28 -17.14
C SER A 45 15.69 9.29 -15.67
N ARG A 46 15.77 10.45 -15.09
CA ARG A 46 15.94 10.65 -13.66
C ARG A 46 14.67 11.31 -13.15
N VAL A 47 13.96 10.61 -12.30
CA VAL A 47 12.62 10.99 -11.86
C VAL A 47 12.58 11.05 -10.35
N ALA A 48 12.35 12.26 -9.83
CA ALA A 48 12.01 12.52 -8.44
C ALA A 48 10.61 13.14 -8.45
N CYS A 49 9.60 12.28 -8.41
CA CYS A 49 8.20 12.69 -8.46
C CYS A 49 7.51 12.36 -7.14
N GLU A 50 7.13 13.40 -6.44
CA GLU A 50 6.30 13.31 -5.26
C GLU A 50 4.84 13.63 -5.60
N THR A 51 3.93 13.01 -4.85
CA THR A 51 2.49 13.24 -5.00
C THR A 51 1.86 13.55 -3.67
N CYS A 52 0.95 14.51 -3.66
CA CYS A 52 0.00 14.68 -2.56
C CYS A 52 -1.43 14.76 -3.09
N THR A 53 -2.38 14.34 -2.25
CA THR A 53 -3.79 14.34 -2.60
C THR A 53 -4.65 14.76 -1.41
N GLY A 54 -5.79 15.31 -1.71
CA GLY A 54 -6.83 15.71 -0.77
C GLY A 54 -8.17 15.80 -1.47
N THR A 55 -9.14 16.36 -0.78
CA THR A 55 -10.51 16.46 -1.32
C THR A 55 -10.53 17.14 -2.68
N GLY A 56 -10.86 16.37 -3.71
CA GLY A 56 -11.06 16.87 -5.08
C GLY A 56 -9.80 17.21 -5.86
N PHE A 57 -8.58 16.95 -5.36
CA PHE A 57 -7.35 17.25 -6.10
C PHE A 57 -6.27 16.17 -5.93
N VAL A 58 -5.39 16.13 -6.93
CA VAL A 58 -4.10 15.42 -6.89
C VAL A 58 -3.02 16.35 -7.42
N MET A 59 -1.92 16.51 -6.69
CA MET A 59 -0.78 17.31 -7.11
C MET A 59 0.46 16.44 -7.24
N VAL A 60 1.14 16.57 -8.38
CA VAL A 60 2.48 16.00 -8.63
C VAL A 60 3.50 17.14 -8.67
N PHE A 61 4.65 16.94 -8.00
CA PHE A 61 5.70 17.93 -7.90
C PHE A 61 7.06 17.26 -7.76
N GLY A 62 8.12 18.02 -8.00
CA GLY A 62 9.49 17.52 -7.95
C GLY A 62 10.25 17.75 -9.24
N GLU A 63 11.34 17.00 -9.45
CA GLU A 63 12.30 17.23 -10.53
C GLU A 63 12.41 16.02 -11.45
N ILE A 64 12.30 16.25 -12.76
CA ILE A 64 12.44 15.22 -13.77
C ILE A 64 13.42 15.66 -14.86
N THR A 65 14.41 14.83 -15.13
CA THR A 65 15.30 14.96 -16.30
C THR A 65 15.03 13.79 -17.23
N THR A 66 14.45 14.06 -18.39
CA THR A 66 14.08 13.04 -19.38
C THR A 66 13.99 13.62 -20.78
N ASN A 67 14.19 12.76 -21.79
CA ASN A 67 13.85 13.05 -23.20
C ASN A 67 12.43 12.59 -23.54
N ALA A 68 11.74 11.90 -22.67
CA ALA A 68 10.38 11.45 -22.85
C ALA A 68 9.40 12.63 -23.03
N LYS A 69 8.34 12.40 -23.79
CA LYS A 69 7.24 13.36 -23.99
C LYS A 69 6.01 12.81 -23.28
N VAL A 70 5.89 13.11 -22.00
CA VAL A 70 4.85 12.58 -21.12
C VAL A 70 3.76 13.63 -20.91
N ASP A 71 2.51 13.24 -21.14
CA ASP A 71 1.34 13.98 -20.67
C ASP A 71 1.06 13.58 -19.22
N TYR A 72 1.64 14.30 -18.28
CA TYR A 72 1.54 13.99 -16.86
C TYR A 72 0.11 14.03 -16.33
N GLU A 73 -0.74 14.94 -16.86
CA GLU A 73 -2.14 15.00 -16.44
C GLU A 73 -2.88 13.73 -16.86
N ALA A 74 -2.70 13.26 -18.08
CA ALA A 74 -3.29 12.03 -18.55
C ALA A 74 -2.83 10.81 -17.72
N VAL A 75 -1.53 10.71 -17.43
CA VAL A 75 -0.96 9.64 -16.60
C VAL A 75 -1.57 9.63 -15.19
N VAL A 76 -1.69 10.79 -14.55
CA VAL A 76 -2.30 10.92 -13.22
C VAL A 76 -3.77 10.46 -13.25
N ARG A 77 -4.54 10.92 -14.24
CA ARG A 77 -5.96 10.56 -14.37
C ARG A 77 -6.15 9.07 -14.63
N ASP A 78 -5.31 8.46 -15.46
CA ASP A 78 -5.36 7.03 -15.75
C ASP A 78 -5.04 6.19 -14.50
N ALA A 79 -4.06 6.57 -13.70
CA ALA A 79 -3.75 5.92 -12.43
C ALA A 79 -4.95 5.99 -11.46
N ILE A 80 -5.55 7.17 -11.28
CA ILE A 80 -6.74 7.36 -10.42
C ILE A 80 -7.91 6.48 -10.90
N LYS A 81 -8.13 6.42 -12.22
CA LYS A 81 -9.16 5.60 -12.85
C LYS A 81 -8.93 4.11 -12.62
N GLU A 82 -7.69 3.63 -12.78
CA GLU A 82 -7.34 2.23 -12.58
C GLU A 82 -7.55 1.78 -11.13
N ILE A 83 -7.23 2.61 -10.16
CA ILE A 83 -7.54 2.39 -8.75
C ILE A 83 -9.06 2.23 -8.52
N GLY A 84 -9.89 2.92 -9.33
CA GLY A 84 -11.34 2.82 -9.27
C GLY A 84 -12.03 4.06 -8.68
N PHE A 85 -11.35 5.19 -8.63
CA PHE A 85 -11.92 6.49 -8.28
C PHE A 85 -12.53 7.14 -9.53
N ASP A 86 -13.75 6.75 -9.85
CA ASP A 86 -14.49 7.12 -11.08
C ASP A 86 -15.78 7.89 -10.79
N ALA A 87 -16.01 8.26 -9.52
CA ALA A 87 -17.17 9.02 -9.07
C ALA A 87 -16.86 9.75 -7.76
N VAL A 88 -17.39 10.96 -7.60
CA VAL A 88 -17.16 11.82 -6.42
C VAL A 88 -17.54 11.12 -5.10
N GLU A 89 -18.65 10.38 -5.10
CA GLU A 89 -19.11 9.63 -3.91
C GLU A 89 -18.17 8.49 -3.47
N LYS A 90 -17.16 8.15 -4.28
CA LYS A 90 -16.09 7.21 -3.90
C LYS A 90 -14.92 7.89 -3.21
N GLY A 91 -14.91 9.23 -3.16
CA GLY A 91 -13.90 10.06 -2.52
C GLY A 91 -12.97 10.80 -3.50
N LEU A 92 -13.04 10.48 -4.80
CA LEU A 92 -12.38 11.19 -5.89
C LEU A 92 -13.01 10.76 -7.23
N ASP A 93 -13.00 11.66 -8.23
CA ASP A 93 -13.37 11.31 -9.61
C ASP A 93 -12.25 11.75 -10.56
N TYR A 94 -11.64 10.78 -11.25
CA TYR A 94 -10.53 11.02 -12.17
C TYR A 94 -10.87 12.01 -13.31
N LYS A 95 -12.17 12.19 -13.66
CA LYS A 95 -12.60 13.09 -14.71
C LYS A 95 -12.65 14.54 -14.27
N THR A 96 -13.06 14.76 -13.01
CA THR A 96 -13.42 16.08 -12.50
C THR A 96 -12.46 16.60 -11.43
N CYS A 97 -11.59 15.76 -10.87
CA CYS A 97 -10.60 16.21 -9.89
C CYS A 97 -9.63 17.22 -10.53
N GLU A 98 -9.16 18.15 -9.72
CA GLU A 98 -8.09 19.05 -10.10
C GLU A 98 -6.75 18.32 -10.13
N VAL A 99 -6.04 18.35 -11.26
CA VAL A 99 -4.67 17.83 -11.37
C VAL A 99 -3.71 19.01 -11.41
N LEU A 100 -2.91 19.14 -10.36
CA LEU A 100 -1.91 20.20 -10.22
C LEU A 100 -0.53 19.64 -10.60
N ASN A 101 0.00 20.05 -11.74
CA ASN A 101 1.35 19.67 -12.16
C ASN A 101 2.35 20.78 -11.79
N LYS A 102 3.27 20.45 -10.89
CA LYS A 102 4.38 21.29 -10.43
C LYS A 102 5.75 20.64 -10.65
N LEU A 103 5.80 19.68 -11.59
CA LEU A 103 7.06 19.07 -12.02
C LEU A 103 7.87 20.05 -12.86
N HIS A 104 9.19 20.05 -12.64
CA HIS A 104 10.12 20.90 -13.39
C HIS A 104 11.43 20.14 -13.68
N GLY A 105 12.30 20.70 -14.52
CA GLY A 105 13.63 20.15 -14.80
C GLY A 105 14.54 20.24 -13.56
N GLN A 106 15.42 19.26 -13.38
CA GLN A 106 16.41 19.26 -12.30
C GLN A 106 17.36 20.44 -12.42
N SER A 107 17.88 20.94 -11.30
CA SER A 107 18.90 22.01 -11.31
C SER A 107 20.16 21.54 -12.05
N VAL A 108 20.76 22.46 -12.82
CA VAL A 108 21.97 22.19 -13.62
C VAL A 108 23.13 21.70 -12.74
N GLU A 109 23.30 22.29 -11.54
CA GLU A 109 24.38 21.92 -10.60
C GLU A 109 24.32 20.48 -10.12
N ILE A 110 23.12 20.00 -9.76
CA ILE A 110 22.91 18.61 -9.34
C ILE A 110 23.05 17.69 -10.56
N GLY A 111 22.53 18.11 -11.71
CA GLY A 111 22.64 17.39 -12.97
C GLY A 111 24.09 17.16 -13.40
N GLU A 112 24.96 18.16 -13.29
CA GLU A 112 26.39 18.07 -13.61
C GLU A 112 27.16 17.17 -12.64
N ALA A 113 26.83 17.19 -11.35
CA ALA A 113 27.45 16.30 -10.36
C ALA A 113 27.21 14.83 -10.65
N VAL A 114 26.00 14.49 -11.13
CA VAL A 114 25.63 13.12 -11.55
C VAL A 114 26.13 12.79 -12.97
N ALA A 115 26.14 13.76 -13.91
CA ALA A 115 26.58 13.56 -15.30
C ALA A 115 28.09 13.31 -15.43
N LYS A 116 28.93 13.77 -14.49
CA LYS A 116 30.35 13.37 -14.44
C LYS A 116 30.56 11.87 -14.33
N ALA A 117 29.55 11.16 -13.88
CA ALA A 117 29.51 9.70 -13.78
C ALA A 117 29.31 8.96 -15.13
N GLU A 118 28.88 9.65 -16.20
CA GLU A 118 28.67 8.99 -17.50
C GLU A 118 29.98 8.59 -18.20
N THR A 119 31.11 9.11 -17.76
CA THR A 119 32.43 8.83 -18.38
C THR A 119 33.16 7.63 -17.81
N LYS A 120 32.86 7.27 -16.53
CA LYS A 120 33.46 6.10 -15.87
C LYS A 120 32.51 5.49 -14.87
N PRO A 121 32.09 4.22 -15.01
CA PRO A 121 31.16 3.57 -14.09
C PRO A 121 31.63 3.59 -12.62
N GLU A 122 32.95 3.55 -12.37
CA GLU A 122 33.55 3.59 -11.05
C GLU A 122 33.43 4.96 -10.35
N ASP A 123 33.18 6.03 -11.11
CA ASP A 123 33.05 7.39 -10.60
C ASP A 123 31.57 7.80 -10.38
N VAL A 124 30.62 6.86 -10.54
CA VAL A 124 29.20 7.13 -10.33
C VAL A 124 28.96 7.51 -8.87
N GLY A 125 28.60 8.77 -8.63
CA GLY A 125 28.18 9.25 -7.32
C GLY A 125 26.76 8.80 -6.96
N ALA A 126 26.50 8.57 -5.68
CA ALA A 126 25.14 8.41 -5.21
C ALA A 126 24.39 9.75 -5.30
N GLY A 127 23.11 9.71 -5.71
CA GLY A 127 22.27 10.92 -5.76
C GLY A 127 21.89 11.44 -4.36
N ASP A 128 21.94 10.56 -3.34
CA ASP A 128 21.63 10.88 -1.94
C ASP A 128 22.28 9.85 -1.00
N GLN A 129 22.17 10.09 0.29
CA GLN A 129 22.50 9.13 1.34
C GLN A 129 21.56 7.92 1.25
N GLY A 130 22.02 6.73 1.67
CA GLY A 130 21.22 5.53 1.75
C GLY A 130 21.44 4.78 3.06
N HIS A 131 20.34 4.38 3.71
CA HIS A 131 20.36 3.49 4.86
C HIS A 131 19.31 2.41 4.65
N MET A 132 19.72 1.16 4.65
CA MET A 132 18.89 0.03 4.25
C MET A 132 18.88 -1.04 5.32
N PHE A 133 17.71 -1.66 5.51
CA PHE A 133 17.52 -2.84 6.36
C PHE A 133 17.13 -4.01 5.48
N GLY A 134 17.52 -5.20 5.90
CA GLY A 134 17.08 -6.45 5.29
C GLY A 134 16.57 -7.39 6.38
N TYR A 135 15.46 -8.05 6.11
CA TYR A 135 14.91 -9.09 6.97
C TYR A 135 14.22 -10.15 6.12
N ALA A 136 14.33 -11.40 6.54
CA ALA A 136 13.61 -12.52 5.96
C ALA A 136 13.33 -13.56 7.04
N THR A 137 12.25 -14.32 6.85
CA THR A 137 11.86 -15.43 7.73
C THR A 137 11.33 -16.58 6.89
N ASP A 138 11.44 -17.80 7.38
CA ASP A 138 10.96 -19.01 6.70
C ASP A 138 9.49 -19.39 7.06
N GLU A 139 8.75 -18.43 7.60
CA GLU A 139 7.34 -18.62 7.98
C GLU A 139 6.41 -18.82 6.78
N THR A 140 6.78 -18.25 5.63
CA THR A 140 6.04 -18.30 4.37
C THR A 140 6.96 -18.63 3.21
N GLU A 141 6.39 -19.06 2.08
CA GLU A 141 7.17 -19.37 0.86
C GLU A 141 7.85 -18.11 0.29
N GLU A 142 7.25 -16.92 0.51
CA GLU A 142 7.79 -15.63 0.09
C GLU A 142 8.91 -15.11 1.01
N MET A 143 9.30 -15.85 2.05
CA MET A 143 10.26 -15.45 3.07
C MET A 143 9.86 -14.19 3.84
N MET A 144 8.57 -13.97 3.99
CA MET A 144 7.97 -12.84 4.68
C MET A 144 7.28 -13.27 5.98
N PRO A 145 7.20 -12.39 7.00
CA PRO A 145 6.42 -12.67 8.20
C PRO A 145 4.97 -13.03 7.86
N LEU A 146 4.42 -14.08 8.49
CA LEU A 146 3.07 -14.54 8.19
C LEU A 146 2.01 -13.46 8.47
N THR A 147 2.20 -12.63 9.49
CA THR A 147 1.32 -11.49 9.77
C THR A 147 1.24 -10.52 8.58
N HIS A 148 2.39 -10.19 7.98
CA HIS A 148 2.49 -9.31 6.83
C HIS A 148 1.86 -9.94 5.59
N SER A 149 2.25 -11.18 5.25
CA SER A 149 1.68 -11.89 4.09
C SER A 149 0.17 -11.98 4.15
N LEU A 150 -0.41 -12.29 5.32
CA LEU A 150 -1.86 -12.36 5.47
C LEU A 150 -2.52 -10.97 5.41
N ALA A 151 -1.96 -9.95 6.05
CA ALA A 151 -2.52 -8.60 6.00
C ALA A 151 -2.54 -8.06 4.56
N THR A 152 -1.42 -8.18 3.85
CA THR A 152 -1.31 -7.77 2.44
C THR A 152 -2.21 -8.61 1.52
N GLY A 153 -2.24 -9.93 1.74
CA GLY A 153 -3.10 -10.85 1.00
C GLY A 153 -4.59 -10.51 1.15
N LEU A 154 -5.04 -10.12 2.35
CA LEU A 154 -6.42 -9.67 2.58
C LEU A 154 -6.72 -8.37 1.82
N GLY A 155 -5.81 -7.38 1.84
CA GLY A 155 -5.95 -6.14 1.07
C GLY A 155 -6.02 -6.40 -0.44
N TYR A 156 -5.13 -7.26 -0.95
CA TYR A 156 -5.16 -7.67 -2.36
C TYR A 156 -6.47 -8.36 -2.73
N LYS A 157 -6.98 -9.26 -1.87
CA LYS A 157 -8.24 -9.95 -2.11
C LYS A 157 -9.44 -9.01 -2.10
N LEU A 158 -9.46 -8.00 -1.23
CA LEU A 158 -10.48 -6.93 -1.24
C LEU A 158 -10.51 -6.22 -2.59
N THR A 159 -9.35 -5.84 -3.11
CA THR A 159 -9.22 -5.23 -4.45
C THR A 159 -9.74 -6.15 -5.54
N GLN A 160 -9.37 -7.44 -5.52
CA GLN A 160 -9.83 -8.43 -6.50
C GLN A 160 -11.36 -8.53 -6.54
N VAL A 161 -11.99 -8.82 -5.38
CA VAL A 161 -13.45 -9.04 -5.31
C VAL A 161 -14.26 -7.78 -5.63
N ARG A 162 -13.67 -6.60 -5.47
CA ARG A 162 -14.25 -5.34 -5.92
C ARG A 162 -14.17 -5.20 -7.44
N LYS A 163 -12.97 -5.38 -8.01
CA LYS A 163 -12.72 -5.18 -9.45
C LYS A 163 -13.39 -6.25 -10.33
N ASP A 164 -13.47 -7.49 -9.87
CA ASP A 164 -14.13 -8.59 -10.61
C ASP A 164 -15.67 -8.61 -10.45
N GLY A 165 -16.21 -7.71 -9.62
CA GLY A 165 -17.64 -7.59 -9.38
C GLY A 165 -18.24 -8.65 -8.43
N THR A 166 -17.41 -9.44 -7.76
CA THR A 166 -17.86 -10.40 -6.72
C THR A 166 -18.48 -9.67 -5.53
N LEU A 167 -17.90 -8.52 -5.14
CA LEU A 167 -18.42 -7.60 -4.13
C LEU A 167 -18.49 -6.18 -4.69
N PRO A 168 -19.45 -5.87 -5.57
CA PRO A 168 -19.50 -4.61 -6.33
C PRO A 168 -19.83 -3.38 -5.47
N LEU A 169 -20.29 -3.59 -4.25
CA LEU A 169 -20.58 -2.51 -3.30
C LEU A 169 -19.36 -2.07 -2.49
N LEU A 170 -18.19 -2.72 -2.63
CA LEU A 170 -16.94 -2.22 -2.07
C LEU A 170 -16.43 -1.03 -2.88
N ARG A 171 -15.78 -0.10 -2.17
CA ARG A 171 -15.11 1.07 -2.73
C ARG A 171 -13.59 0.94 -2.57
N PRO A 172 -12.77 1.79 -3.21
CA PRO A 172 -11.32 1.55 -3.32
C PRO A 172 -10.55 1.62 -1.99
N ASP A 173 -10.95 2.44 -1.04
CA ASP A 173 -10.22 2.63 0.22
C ASP A 173 -10.44 1.50 1.21
N GLY A 174 -9.40 1.16 1.94
CA GLY A 174 -9.49 0.14 2.98
C GLY A 174 -8.17 -0.15 3.66
N LYS A 175 -8.29 -0.81 4.82
CA LYS A 175 -7.16 -1.26 5.65
C LYS A 175 -7.42 -2.66 6.16
N THR A 176 -6.36 -3.41 6.31
CA THR A 176 -6.38 -4.76 6.87
C THR A 176 -5.33 -4.88 7.97
N GLN A 177 -5.62 -5.69 8.98
CA GLN A 177 -4.69 -5.96 10.06
C GLN A 177 -4.87 -7.40 10.51
N VAL A 178 -3.75 -8.10 10.72
CA VAL A 178 -3.74 -9.48 11.21
C VAL A 178 -2.83 -9.59 12.41
N THR A 179 -3.38 -10.09 13.51
CA THR A 179 -2.63 -10.44 14.72
C THR A 179 -2.52 -11.94 14.82
N ILE A 180 -1.31 -12.44 14.98
CA ILE A 180 -1.00 -13.86 15.12
C ILE A 180 -0.44 -14.12 16.50
N GLU A 181 -0.84 -15.22 17.09
CA GLU A 181 -0.25 -15.78 18.29
C GLU A 181 0.96 -16.63 17.88
N TYR A 182 2.13 -16.27 18.41
CA TYR A 182 3.41 -16.93 18.15
C TYR A 182 3.93 -17.61 19.39
N LYS A 183 4.63 -18.70 19.17
CA LYS A 183 5.50 -19.32 20.19
C LYS A 183 6.96 -19.04 19.84
N LYS A 184 7.72 -18.54 20.81
CA LYS A 184 9.17 -18.51 20.75
C LYS A 184 9.71 -19.80 21.33
N ASN A 185 10.45 -20.56 20.54
CA ASN A 185 11.09 -21.81 20.96
C ASN A 185 12.40 -21.53 21.74
N ALA A 186 12.91 -22.56 22.41
CA ALA A 186 14.14 -22.45 23.20
C ALA A 186 15.38 -22.10 22.35
N ASP A 187 15.42 -22.50 21.11
CA ASP A 187 16.48 -22.18 20.16
C ASP A 187 16.38 -20.75 19.56
N GLY A 188 15.33 -20.01 19.95
CA GLY A 188 15.08 -18.65 19.48
C GLY A 188 14.23 -18.55 18.22
N SER A 189 13.88 -19.67 17.58
CA SER A 189 12.99 -19.68 16.42
C SER A 189 11.56 -19.26 16.81
N MET A 190 10.84 -18.67 15.86
CA MET A 190 9.46 -18.23 16.03
C MET A 190 8.54 -19.17 15.26
N CYS A 191 7.45 -19.59 15.90
CA CYS A 191 6.45 -20.47 15.29
C CYS A 191 5.07 -19.82 15.36
N PRO A 192 4.40 -19.52 14.22
CA PRO A 192 3.03 -19.04 14.22
C PRO A 192 2.08 -20.17 14.63
N LEU A 193 1.23 -19.92 15.61
CA LEU A 193 0.29 -20.91 16.13
C LEU A 193 -1.09 -20.76 15.52
N ARG A 194 -1.68 -19.56 15.62
CA ARG A 194 -3.03 -19.27 15.15
C ARG A 194 -3.24 -17.79 14.89
N VAL A 195 -4.21 -17.46 14.07
CA VAL A 195 -4.69 -16.09 13.92
C VAL A 195 -5.54 -15.73 15.15
N HIS A 196 -5.07 -14.75 15.90
CA HIS A 196 -5.78 -14.24 17.07
C HIS A 196 -6.88 -13.25 16.66
N THR A 197 -6.55 -12.25 15.83
CA THR A 197 -7.48 -11.20 15.43
C THR A 197 -7.28 -10.80 13.97
N ILE A 198 -8.40 -10.57 13.27
CA ILE A 198 -8.43 -9.95 11.96
C ILE A 198 -9.28 -8.69 12.04
N VAL A 199 -8.73 -7.57 11.59
CA VAL A 199 -9.44 -6.31 11.43
C VAL A 199 -9.46 -5.95 9.94
N ILE A 200 -10.65 -5.69 9.40
CA ILE A 200 -10.83 -5.15 8.05
C ILE A 200 -11.69 -3.89 8.17
N SER A 201 -11.15 -2.77 7.70
CA SER A 201 -11.90 -1.54 7.49
C SER A 201 -11.91 -1.26 5.99
N THR A 202 -13.07 -1.31 5.37
CA THR A 202 -13.21 -1.12 3.92
C THR A 202 -14.34 -0.15 3.60
N GLN A 203 -14.04 0.77 2.70
CA GLN A 203 -15.02 1.70 2.17
C GLN A 203 -16.09 0.95 1.37
N HIS A 204 -17.33 1.34 1.51
CA HIS A 204 -18.46 0.65 0.89
C HIS A 204 -19.59 1.60 0.49
N ASP A 205 -20.46 1.14 -0.38
CA ASP A 205 -21.70 1.84 -0.73
C ASP A 205 -22.65 1.90 0.50
N PRO A 206 -23.35 3.01 0.72
CA PRO A 206 -24.26 3.16 1.88
C PRO A 206 -25.41 2.15 1.90
N THR A 207 -25.73 1.50 0.77
CA THR A 207 -26.75 0.44 0.72
C THR A 207 -26.26 -0.91 1.26
N TYR A 208 -24.94 -1.07 1.48
CA TYR A 208 -24.34 -2.30 2.01
C TYR A 208 -24.50 -2.31 3.54
N THR A 209 -25.35 -3.19 4.06
CA THR A 209 -25.53 -3.28 5.52
C THR A 209 -24.31 -3.88 6.20
N GLN A 210 -24.09 -3.52 7.45
CA GLN A 210 -22.93 -3.99 8.22
C GLN A 210 -22.92 -5.52 8.36
N GLU A 211 -24.09 -6.14 8.53
CA GLU A 211 -24.24 -7.59 8.66
C GLU A 211 -23.88 -8.31 7.36
N GLN A 212 -24.37 -7.81 6.22
CA GLN A 212 -24.05 -8.35 4.89
C GLN A 212 -22.56 -8.19 4.60
N LEU A 213 -22.01 -7.01 4.84
CA LEU A 213 -20.58 -6.74 4.66
C LEU A 213 -19.72 -7.70 5.47
N ALA A 214 -20.01 -7.86 6.76
CA ALA A 214 -19.25 -8.74 7.64
C ALA A 214 -19.32 -10.22 7.20
N ALA A 215 -20.50 -10.69 6.78
CA ALA A 215 -20.66 -12.06 6.27
C ALA A 215 -19.91 -12.28 4.97
N ASP A 216 -20.02 -11.36 4.02
CA ASP A 216 -19.32 -11.43 2.73
C ASP A 216 -17.80 -11.35 2.86
N LEU A 217 -17.30 -10.45 3.70
CA LEU A 217 -15.86 -10.34 3.97
C LEU A 217 -15.31 -11.63 4.58
N LYS A 218 -16.03 -12.23 5.53
CA LYS A 218 -15.61 -13.48 6.14
C LYS A 218 -15.56 -14.62 5.12
N GLU A 219 -16.58 -14.76 4.29
CA GLU A 219 -16.69 -15.87 3.35
C GLU A 219 -15.81 -15.71 2.11
N LYS A 220 -15.81 -14.50 1.49
CA LYS A 220 -15.21 -14.29 0.18
C LYS A 220 -13.78 -13.71 0.24
N VAL A 221 -13.39 -13.13 1.38
CA VAL A 221 -12.08 -12.54 1.55
C VAL A 221 -11.24 -13.34 2.55
N ILE A 222 -11.68 -13.45 3.81
CA ILE A 222 -10.86 -14.07 4.86
C ILE A 222 -10.61 -15.55 4.57
N LYS A 223 -11.65 -16.33 4.33
CA LYS A 223 -11.51 -17.77 4.05
C LYS A 223 -10.76 -18.09 2.76
N ALA A 224 -10.70 -17.14 1.82
CA ALA A 224 -9.95 -17.29 0.58
C ALA A 224 -8.45 -17.04 0.75
N VAL A 225 -8.05 -16.31 1.79
CA VAL A 225 -6.66 -15.87 2.01
C VAL A 225 -6.03 -16.60 3.19
N VAL A 226 -6.75 -16.69 4.31
CA VAL A 226 -6.19 -17.25 5.54
C VAL A 226 -6.34 -18.75 5.54
N PRO A 227 -5.24 -19.53 5.60
CA PRO A 227 -5.32 -20.99 5.66
C PRO A 227 -6.13 -21.46 6.87
N ALA A 228 -7.04 -22.42 6.64
CA ALA A 228 -7.96 -22.90 7.67
C ALA A 228 -7.26 -23.42 8.94
N LYS A 229 -6.04 -23.91 8.82
CA LYS A 229 -5.23 -24.40 9.97
C LYS A 229 -4.90 -23.32 11.01
N TYR A 230 -4.98 -22.02 10.61
CA TYR A 230 -4.72 -20.91 11.51
C TYR A 230 -5.99 -20.26 12.07
N LEU A 231 -7.18 -20.66 11.58
CA LEU A 231 -8.46 -20.15 12.07
C LEU A 231 -9.11 -21.15 13.04
N ASP A 232 -9.65 -20.64 14.13
CA ASP A 232 -10.38 -21.43 15.12
C ASP A 232 -11.62 -20.66 15.65
N ASP A 233 -12.31 -21.25 16.62
CA ASP A 233 -13.48 -20.68 17.29
C ASP A 233 -13.16 -19.48 18.21
N LYS A 234 -11.89 -19.27 18.53
CA LYS A 234 -11.40 -18.15 19.33
C LYS A 234 -10.92 -16.99 18.49
N THR A 235 -10.84 -17.14 17.15
CA THR A 235 -10.41 -16.04 16.25
C THR A 235 -11.41 -14.89 16.30
N ILE A 236 -10.92 -13.70 16.61
CA ILE A 236 -11.70 -12.47 16.74
C ILE A 236 -11.75 -11.75 15.39
N TYR A 237 -12.95 -11.32 14.99
CA TYR A 237 -13.17 -10.61 13.73
C TYR A 237 -13.75 -9.22 13.99
N HIS A 238 -13.10 -8.21 13.46
CA HIS A 238 -13.58 -6.81 13.48
C HIS A 238 -13.74 -6.32 12.03
N MET A 239 -15.00 -6.18 11.59
CA MET A 239 -15.34 -5.67 10.27
C MET A 239 -15.93 -4.28 10.42
N ASN A 240 -15.26 -3.27 9.85
CA ASN A 240 -15.63 -1.86 10.02
C ASN A 240 -15.96 -1.52 11.49
N PRO A 241 -15.01 -1.70 12.43
CA PRO A 241 -15.29 -1.56 13.87
C PRO A 241 -15.75 -0.15 14.27
N SER A 242 -15.45 0.85 13.44
CA SER A 242 -15.93 2.24 13.64
C SER A 242 -17.33 2.48 13.09
N GLY A 243 -17.98 1.46 12.51
CA GLY A 243 -19.29 1.59 11.88
C GLY A 243 -19.22 1.86 10.38
N LEU A 244 -20.08 2.76 9.89
CA LEU A 244 -20.15 3.07 8.46
C LEU A 244 -18.83 3.68 7.94
N PHE A 245 -18.38 3.18 6.81
CA PHE A 245 -17.21 3.70 6.08
C PHE A 245 -17.60 4.00 4.63
N THR A 246 -18.44 4.99 4.42
CA THR A 246 -18.91 5.41 3.10
C THR A 246 -18.10 6.55 2.51
N ILE A 247 -17.52 7.42 3.36
CA ILE A 247 -16.55 8.45 2.96
C ILE A 247 -15.15 7.91 3.16
N GLY A 248 -14.33 7.93 2.12
CA GLY A 248 -12.96 7.43 2.12
C GLY A 248 -12.16 8.01 0.98
N GLY A 249 -10.97 7.46 0.74
CA GLY A 249 -10.04 8.03 -0.22
C GLY A 249 -9.63 9.46 0.12
N PRO A 250 -9.24 10.28 -0.87
CA PRO A 250 -8.78 11.65 -0.65
C PRO A 250 -9.81 12.60 -0.01
N GLU A 251 -11.11 12.27 -0.04
CA GLU A 251 -12.14 13.03 0.66
C GLU A 251 -12.08 12.79 2.17
N GLY A 252 -11.75 11.56 2.58
CA GLY A 252 -11.69 11.19 4.00
C GLY A 252 -10.40 11.62 4.69
N ASP A 253 -9.28 11.56 3.99
CA ASP A 253 -7.96 11.90 4.54
C ASP A 253 -7.00 12.33 3.42
N GLY A 254 -6.05 13.21 3.73
CA GLY A 254 -4.99 13.59 2.79
C GLY A 254 -3.94 12.50 2.63
N GLY A 255 -3.41 12.36 1.40
CA GLY A 255 -2.37 11.40 1.05
C GLY A 255 -1.07 12.06 0.62
N LEU A 256 0.03 11.37 0.89
CA LEU A 256 1.39 11.76 0.50
C LEU A 256 2.20 10.52 0.14
N THR A 257 3.12 10.67 -0.84
CA THR A 257 4.14 9.65 -1.14
C THR A 257 5.00 9.31 0.07
N GLY A 258 5.42 8.04 0.17
CA GLY A 258 6.39 7.59 1.16
C GLY A 258 5.88 7.54 2.61
N ARG A 259 4.56 7.48 2.84
CA ARG A 259 3.98 7.40 4.19
C ARG A 259 3.54 6.00 4.61
N LYS A 260 3.79 4.98 3.81
CA LYS A 260 3.44 3.58 4.10
C LYS A 260 4.66 2.65 4.05
N ILE A 261 5.79 3.14 4.57
CA ILE A 261 7.10 2.48 4.47
C ILE A 261 7.14 1.06 5.07
N ILE A 262 6.35 0.79 6.11
CA ILE A 262 6.28 -0.56 6.69
C ILE A 262 5.41 -1.48 5.84
N ILE A 263 4.37 -0.96 5.19
CA ILE A 263 3.56 -1.73 4.23
C ILE A 263 4.36 -2.04 2.97
N ASP A 264 5.20 -1.12 2.54
CA ASP A 264 6.04 -1.25 1.36
C ASP A 264 7.18 -2.27 1.57
N THR A 265 7.56 -2.50 2.81
CA THR A 265 8.60 -3.45 3.20
C THR A 265 8.02 -4.66 3.95
N TYR A 266 7.80 -4.55 5.25
CA TYR A 266 7.03 -5.49 6.12
C TYR A 266 6.95 -5.04 7.59
#